data_91537ad448c68b70434b2f071c265c2d
#
_entry.id   91537ad448c68b70434b2f071c265c2d
#
_cell.length_a   1.000
_cell.length_b   1.000
_cell.length_c   1.000
_cell.angle_alpha   90.00
_cell.angle_beta   90.00
_cell.angle_gamma   90.00
#
_symmetry.space_group_name_H-M   'P 1'
#
loop_
_entity.id
_entity.type
_entity.pdbx_description
1 polymer ?
#
loop_
_entity_poly.entity_id
_entity_poly.type
_entity_poly.pdbx_seq_one_letter_code
_entity_poly.pdbx_strand_id
1 'polypeptide(L)'
;KPVQMVIYGNTYEELEDIQSKVIRILRKNRNLSRLESDYSRNKPEVNIKINKNKAKDLGISADAIGQTLETLYGGKTVTKFNKLGKEYPIILQQYLEDRKDKESLSKIFVRSEKTGNLVSLSNLVEFSEKGSASKLSRYNRQRAVTISANISEGYTLSEAIKYLEQTMEAVAPEKQITWKGKSEELKETTNEIYLIFALALLTAYLVMAATFNSFVHPFIIILTVPLAVFGGL
;
A
#
# COMPACT_ATOMS: atom_id res chain seq x y z
N LYS A 1 -9.10 -9.97 -3.67
CA LYS A 1 -8.33 -11.21 -3.58
C LYS A 1 -8.54 -11.83 -2.22
N PRO A 2 -8.59 -13.18 -2.09
CA PRO A 2 -8.86 -13.82 -0.82
C PRO A 2 -7.72 -13.66 0.18
N VAL A 3 -6.48 -13.73 -0.27
CA VAL A 3 -5.30 -13.53 0.59
C VAL A 3 -4.87 -12.07 0.52
N GLN A 4 -4.83 -11.40 1.67
CA GLN A 4 -4.35 -10.04 1.81
C GLN A 4 -3.58 -9.91 3.12
N MET A 5 -2.25 -9.80 3.00
CA MET A 5 -1.33 -9.61 4.12
C MET A 5 -0.81 -8.18 4.12
N VAL A 6 -0.91 -7.52 5.25
CA VAL A 6 -0.41 -6.16 5.48
C VAL A 6 0.87 -6.24 6.30
N ILE A 7 1.93 -5.63 5.83
CA ILE A 7 3.24 -5.57 6.48
C ILE A 7 3.47 -4.13 6.95
N TYR A 8 3.78 -3.95 8.22
CA TYR A 8 4.10 -2.65 8.80
C TYR A 8 5.60 -2.36 8.78
N GLY A 9 5.97 -1.10 8.60
CA GLY A 9 7.36 -0.68 8.64
C GLY A 9 7.55 0.82 8.91
N ASN A 10 8.79 1.20 9.20
CA ASN A 10 9.14 2.56 9.53
C ASN A 10 9.32 3.42 8.28
N THR A 11 9.87 2.84 7.20
CA THR A 11 10.08 3.50 5.91
C THR A 11 9.52 2.68 4.77
N TYR A 12 9.16 3.33 3.65
CA TYR A 12 8.69 2.62 2.48
C TYR A 12 9.81 1.91 1.72
N GLU A 13 11.05 2.37 1.85
CA GLU A 13 12.23 1.73 1.30
C GLU A 13 12.46 0.34 1.93
N GLU A 14 12.37 0.27 3.25
CA GLU A 14 12.43 -0.98 4.00
C GLU A 14 11.31 -1.94 3.62
N LEU A 15 10.08 -1.42 3.54
CA LEU A 15 8.91 -2.20 3.13
C LEU A 15 9.03 -2.74 1.71
N GLU A 16 9.61 -1.96 0.78
CA GLU A 16 9.86 -2.38 -0.60
C GLU A 16 10.85 -3.57 -0.65
N ASP A 17 11.90 -3.52 0.15
CA ASP A 17 12.90 -4.58 0.20
C ASP A 17 12.32 -5.89 0.75
N ILE A 18 11.57 -5.78 1.85
CA ILE A 18 10.88 -6.92 2.47
C ILE A 18 9.85 -7.51 1.50
N GLN A 19 8.94 -6.71 0.94
CA GLN A 19 7.92 -7.20 0.02
C GLN A 19 8.53 -7.88 -1.20
N SER A 20 9.64 -7.35 -1.73
CA SER A 20 10.33 -7.92 -2.89
C SER A 20 10.88 -9.31 -2.60
N LYS A 21 11.47 -9.49 -1.41
CA LYS A 21 11.95 -10.80 -0.92
C LYS A 21 10.79 -11.77 -0.72
N VAL A 22 9.73 -11.33 -0.06
CA VAL A 22 8.53 -12.13 0.21
C VAL A 22 7.86 -12.56 -1.10
N ILE A 23 7.60 -11.64 -2.03
CA ILE A 23 6.97 -11.95 -3.32
C ILE A 23 7.83 -12.94 -4.13
N ARG A 24 9.17 -12.82 -4.07
CA ARG A 24 10.08 -13.75 -4.74
C ARG A 24 9.93 -15.17 -4.21
N ILE A 25 9.74 -15.35 -2.91
CA ILE A 25 9.51 -16.68 -2.29
C ILE A 25 8.11 -17.17 -2.64
N LEU A 26 7.08 -16.32 -2.50
CA LEU A 26 5.70 -16.68 -2.78
C LEU A 26 5.46 -17.11 -4.24
N ARG A 27 6.21 -16.54 -5.20
CA ARG A 27 6.16 -16.96 -6.62
C ARG A 27 6.60 -18.40 -6.86
N LYS A 28 7.33 -19.00 -5.94
CA LYS A 28 7.73 -20.43 -6.04
C LYS A 28 6.58 -21.36 -5.70
N ASN A 29 5.59 -20.90 -4.97
CA ASN A 29 4.40 -21.67 -4.64
C ASN A 29 3.39 -21.61 -5.78
N ARG A 30 3.20 -22.73 -6.49
CA ARG A 30 2.28 -22.83 -7.64
C ARG A 30 0.80 -22.66 -7.26
N ASN A 31 0.47 -22.84 -5.99
CA ASN A 31 -0.89 -22.70 -5.48
C ASN A 31 -1.29 -21.23 -5.24
N LEU A 32 -0.33 -20.30 -5.34
CA LEU A 32 -0.58 -18.87 -5.26
C LEU A 32 -0.46 -18.24 -6.64
N SER A 33 -1.46 -17.48 -7.04
CA SER A 33 -1.52 -16.81 -8.33
C SER A 33 -1.84 -15.33 -8.17
N ARG A 34 -1.58 -14.54 -9.23
CA ARG A 34 -1.83 -13.09 -9.26
C ARG A 34 -1.32 -12.35 -8.01
N LEU A 35 -0.08 -12.64 -7.66
CA LEU A 35 0.64 -11.94 -6.60
C LEU A 35 0.83 -10.47 -6.98
N GLU A 36 0.29 -9.57 -6.19
CA GLU A 36 0.37 -8.13 -6.39
C GLU A 36 0.67 -7.45 -5.06
N SER A 37 1.36 -6.31 -5.17
CA SER A 37 1.55 -5.38 -4.07
C SER A 37 0.88 -4.06 -4.38
N ASP A 38 0.36 -3.39 -3.38
CA ASP A 38 -0.18 -2.03 -3.48
C ASP A 38 0.91 -0.95 -3.53
N TYR A 39 2.17 -1.33 -3.36
CA TYR A 39 3.33 -0.46 -3.47
C TYR A 39 4.24 -0.92 -4.61
N SER A 40 4.47 -0.04 -5.56
CA SER A 40 5.43 -0.25 -6.65
C SER A 40 5.99 1.09 -7.13
N ARG A 41 7.30 1.16 -7.35
CA ARG A 41 8.00 2.35 -7.89
C ARG A 41 8.07 2.31 -9.41
N ASN A 42 6.97 2.13 -10.07
CA ASN A 42 6.90 2.07 -11.53
C ASN A 42 6.39 3.36 -12.18
N LYS A 43 6.10 4.41 -11.41
CA LYS A 43 5.77 5.71 -11.93
C LYS A 43 7.04 6.53 -12.16
N PRO A 44 7.40 6.87 -13.40
CA PRO A 44 8.54 7.73 -13.66
C PRO A 44 8.28 9.13 -13.07
N GLU A 45 9.24 9.63 -12.32
CA GLU A 45 9.22 10.95 -11.72
C GLU A 45 10.55 11.65 -12.03
N VAL A 46 10.48 12.89 -12.49
CA VAL A 46 11.65 13.74 -12.68
C VAL A 46 11.80 14.63 -11.46
N ASN A 47 12.85 14.41 -10.70
CA ASN A 47 13.19 15.25 -9.56
C ASN A 47 14.10 16.38 -10.05
N ILE A 48 13.70 17.63 -9.75
CA ILE A 48 14.41 18.85 -10.16
C ILE A 48 15.04 19.47 -8.92
N LYS A 49 16.37 19.46 -8.88
CA LYS A 49 17.14 20.08 -7.80
C LYS A 49 17.72 21.40 -8.25
N ILE A 50 17.25 22.51 -7.66
CA ILE A 50 17.69 23.86 -8.00
C ILE A 50 19.06 24.12 -7.37
N ASN A 51 20.02 24.60 -8.17
CA ASN A 51 21.29 25.12 -7.69
C ASN A 51 21.10 26.57 -7.23
N LYS A 52 20.82 26.72 -5.92
CA LYS A 52 20.48 28.01 -5.30
C LYS A 52 21.58 29.06 -5.48
N ASN A 53 22.85 28.66 -5.47
CA ASN A 53 23.98 29.61 -5.63
C ASN A 53 24.01 30.17 -7.05
N LYS A 54 23.99 29.30 -8.06
CA LYS A 54 23.96 29.74 -9.46
C LYS A 54 22.73 30.59 -9.79
N ALA A 55 21.56 30.21 -9.26
CA ALA A 55 20.32 30.97 -9.46
C ALA A 55 20.44 32.39 -8.86
N LYS A 56 20.99 32.51 -7.64
CA LYS A 56 21.22 33.80 -6.97
C LYS A 56 22.20 34.68 -7.73
N ASP A 57 23.31 34.10 -8.21
CA ASP A 57 24.34 34.85 -8.96
C ASP A 57 23.77 35.43 -10.26
N LEU A 58 22.91 34.66 -10.93
CA LEU A 58 22.24 35.08 -12.16
C LEU A 58 20.96 35.92 -11.91
N GLY A 59 20.62 36.22 -10.67
CA GLY A 59 19.46 37.01 -10.29
C GLY A 59 18.14 36.34 -10.66
N ILE A 60 18.04 35.03 -10.45
CA ILE A 60 16.83 34.25 -10.70
C ILE A 60 16.37 33.66 -9.38
N SER A 61 15.12 33.95 -9.00
CA SER A 61 14.54 33.40 -7.79
C SER A 61 14.09 31.95 -7.99
N ALA A 62 14.10 31.16 -6.91
CA ALA A 62 13.57 29.80 -6.95
C ALA A 62 12.06 29.79 -7.28
N ASP A 63 11.36 30.86 -6.89
CA ASP A 63 9.94 31.06 -7.17
C ASP A 63 9.70 31.26 -8.69
N ALA A 64 10.52 32.07 -9.35
CA ALA A 64 10.44 32.25 -10.81
C ALA A 64 10.68 30.93 -11.59
N ILE A 65 11.59 30.10 -11.11
CA ILE A 65 11.80 28.76 -11.67
C ILE A 65 10.55 27.89 -11.45
N GLY A 66 10.01 27.88 -10.23
CA GLY A 66 8.80 27.13 -9.87
C GLY A 66 7.58 27.53 -10.70
N GLN A 67 7.31 28.83 -10.80
CA GLN A 67 6.20 29.36 -11.59
C GLN A 67 6.33 29.06 -13.09
N THR A 68 7.55 29.09 -13.63
CA THR A 68 7.80 28.74 -15.03
C THR A 68 7.48 27.27 -15.28
N LEU A 69 7.96 26.38 -14.41
CA LEU A 69 7.69 24.95 -14.51
C LEU A 69 6.20 24.64 -14.30
N GLU A 70 5.56 25.25 -13.30
CA GLU A 70 4.12 25.11 -13.06
C GLU A 70 3.32 25.51 -14.30
N THR A 71 3.63 26.66 -14.89
CA THR A 71 2.94 27.16 -16.08
C THR A 71 3.11 26.25 -17.27
N LEU A 72 4.35 25.84 -17.56
CA LEU A 72 4.67 25.08 -18.77
C LEU A 72 4.26 23.59 -18.67
N TYR A 73 4.45 22.95 -17.51
CA TYR A 73 4.15 21.53 -17.32
C TYR A 73 2.79 21.28 -16.65
N GLY A 74 2.44 22.05 -15.64
CA GLY A 74 1.19 21.90 -14.91
C GLY A 74 -0.02 22.54 -15.61
N GLY A 75 0.23 23.59 -16.36
CA GLY A 75 -0.82 24.40 -16.97
C GLY A 75 -1.38 25.43 -15.99
N LYS A 76 -1.25 26.70 -16.31
CA LYS A 76 -1.77 27.82 -15.51
C LYS A 76 -3.00 28.43 -16.17
N THR A 77 -4.08 28.53 -15.42
CA THR A 77 -5.25 29.33 -15.87
C THR A 77 -4.89 30.80 -15.81
N VAL A 78 -4.73 31.44 -16.96
CA VAL A 78 -4.32 32.85 -17.09
C VAL A 78 -5.50 33.78 -16.94
N THR A 79 -6.65 33.38 -17.51
CA THR A 79 -7.90 34.15 -17.47
C THR A 79 -9.07 33.24 -17.81
N LYS A 80 -10.27 33.77 -17.67
CA LYS A 80 -11.50 33.11 -18.08
C LYS A 80 -12.26 34.00 -19.05
N PHE A 81 -12.98 33.40 -19.99
CA PHE A 81 -13.89 34.12 -20.85
C PHE A 81 -15.31 33.57 -20.77
N ASN A 82 -16.29 34.43 -20.90
CA ASN A 82 -17.70 34.07 -20.90
C ASN A 82 -18.22 33.85 -22.31
N LYS A 83 -18.83 32.66 -22.55
CA LYS A 83 -19.52 32.35 -23.79
C LYS A 83 -20.85 31.68 -23.47
N LEU A 84 -21.94 32.26 -23.97
CA LEU A 84 -23.31 31.73 -23.78
C LEU A 84 -23.67 31.50 -22.30
N GLY A 85 -23.27 32.43 -21.40
CA GLY A 85 -23.53 32.35 -19.96
C GLY A 85 -22.68 31.31 -19.19
N LYS A 86 -21.66 30.69 -19.83
CA LYS A 86 -20.71 29.77 -19.20
C LYS A 86 -19.29 30.36 -19.20
N GLU A 87 -18.58 30.18 -18.10
CA GLU A 87 -17.17 30.55 -17.97
C GLU A 87 -16.27 29.43 -18.49
N TYR A 88 -15.32 29.79 -19.34
CA TYR A 88 -14.29 28.87 -19.86
C TYR A 88 -12.90 29.37 -19.44
N PRO A 89 -12.07 28.52 -18.80
CA PRO A 89 -10.70 28.91 -18.45
C PRO A 89 -9.81 28.89 -19.69
N ILE A 90 -8.94 29.89 -19.81
CA ILE A 90 -7.83 29.90 -20.76
C ILE A 90 -6.60 29.36 -20.02
N ILE A 91 -6.13 28.18 -20.43
CA ILE A 91 -4.99 27.51 -19.82
C ILE A 91 -3.77 27.71 -20.71
N LEU A 92 -2.70 28.28 -20.12
CA LEU A 92 -1.40 28.39 -20.74
C LEU A 92 -0.55 27.19 -20.34
N GLN A 93 -0.06 26.43 -21.30
CA GLN A 93 0.82 25.28 -21.06
C GLN A 93 1.70 25.02 -22.29
N GLN A 94 2.80 24.31 -22.11
CA GLN A 94 3.65 23.86 -23.21
C GLN A 94 2.95 22.76 -24.02
N TYR A 95 3.27 22.65 -25.30
CA TYR A 95 2.70 21.63 -26.16
C TYR A 95 3.01 20.21 -25.67
N LEU A 96 2.09 19.28 -25.86
CA LEU A 96 2.18 17.92 -25.27
C LEU A 96 3.44 17.18 -25.74
N GLU A 97 3.82 17.34 -27.00
CA GLU A 97 5.03 16.73 -27.58
C GLU A 97 6.30 17.17 -26.86
N ASP A 98 6.38 18.48 -26.53
CA ASP A 98 7.53 19.09 -25.85
C ASP A 98 7.55 18.85 -24.34
N ARG A 99 6.60 18.11 -23.78
CA ARG A 99 6.55 17.75 -22.35
C ARG A 99 6.91 16.29 -22.06
N LYS A 100 7.10 15.47 -23.10
CA LYS A 100 7.32 14.02 -22.96
C LYS A 100 8.73 13.68 -22.51
N ASP A 101 9.72 14.45 -22.96
CA ASP A 101 11.12 14.12 -22.82
C ASP A 101 11.84 15.05 -21.84
N LYS A 102 12.82 14.49 -21.13
CA LYS A 102 13.72 15.21 -20.25
C LYS A 102 14.52 16.30 -20.99
N GLU A 103 14.84 16.06 -22.23
CA GLU A 103 15.56 17.00 -23.09
C GLU A 103 14.77 18.29 -23.33
N SER A 104 13.48 18.22 -23.32
CA SER A 104 12.58 19.37 -23.44
C SER A 104 12.72 20.35 -22.27
N LEU A 105 13.09 19.89 -21.08
CA LEU A 105 13.38 20.73 -19.91
C LEU A 105 14.57 21.64 -20.16
N SER A 106 15.56 21.22 -20.95
CA SER A 106 16.75 22.04 -21.28
C SER A 106 16.43 23.20 -22.21
N LYS A 107 15.31 23.12 -22.94
CA LYS A 107 14.83 24.18 -23.85
C LYS A 107 14.02 25.27 -23.16
N ILE A 108 13.78 25.11 -21.86
CA ILE A 108 13.05 26.11 -21.06
C ILE A 108 14.02 27.22 -20.62
N PHE A 109 13.53 28.45 -20.71
CA PHE A 109 14.27 29.64 -20.30
C PHE A 109 13.53 30.36 -19.20
N VAL A 110 14.27 30.86 -18.22
CA VAL A 110 13.76 31.71 -17.14
C VAL A 110 14.40 33.07 -17.26
N ARG A 111 13.61 34.14 -17.06
CA ARG A 111 14.11 35.52 -17.14
C ARG A 111 14.81 35.92 -15.84
N SER A 112 16.02 36.45 -15.94
CA SER A 112 16.74 37.05 -14.83
C SER A 112 16.13 38.39 -14.45
N GLU A 113 15.84 38.60 -13.17
CA GLU A 113 15.35 39.85 -12.63
C GLU A 113 16.43 40.97 -12.62
N LYS A 114 17.71 40.56 -12.52
CA LYS A 114 18.85 41.50 -12.52
C LYS A 114 19.19 42.03 -13.91
N THR A 115 19.25 41.17 -14.90
CA THR A 115 19.77 41.48 -16.22
C THR A 115 18.71 41.54 -17.31
N GLY A 116 17.50 41.03 -17.04
CA GLY A 116 16.44 40.90 -18.03
C GLY A 116 16.67 39.78 -19.06
N ASN A 117 17.85 39.12 -19.04
CA ASN A 117 18.21 38.11 -20.00
C ASN A 117 17.52 36.78 -19.72
N LEU A 118 17.35 35.99 -20.78
CA LEU A 118 16.83 34.64 -20.70
C LEU A 118 17.98 33.65 -20.40
N VAL A 119 17.84 32.86 -19.35
CA VAL A 119 18.81 31.85 -18.93
C VAL A 119 18.15 30.47 -19.05
N SER A 120 18.84 29.53 -19.69
CA SER A 120 18.33 28.16 -19.80
C SER A 120 18.23 27.49 -18.43
N LEU A 121 17.12 26.80 -18.20
CA LEU A 121 16.84 26.08 -16.97
C LEU A 121 17.91 25.01 -16.67
N SER A 122 18.47 24.38 -17.70
CA SER A 122 19.55 23.38 -17.57
C SER A 122 20.80 23.90 -16.85
N ASN A 123 21.04 25.21 -16.88
CA ASN A 123 22.15 25.83 -16.16
C ASN A 123 21.87 26.03 -14.67
N LEU A 124 20.60 26.01 -14.28
CA LEU A 124 20.11 26.34 -12.94
C LEU A 124 19.72 25.12 -12.12
N VAL A 125 19.47 23.97 -12.77
CA VAL A 125 18.91 22.80 -12.11
C VAL A 125 19.63 21.51 -12.53
N GLU A 126 19.60 20.53 -11.63
CA GLU A 126 20.00 19.15 -11.90
C GLU A 126 18.74 18.30 -12.00
N PHE A 127 18.65 17.50 -13.05
CA PHE A 127 17.55 16.58 -13.27
C PHE A 127 17.94 15.16 -12.88
N SER A 128 17.15 14.51 -12.06
CA SER A 128 17.30 13.09 -11.75
C SER A 128 15.98 12.36 -11.96
N GLU A 129 16.02 11.30 -12.72
CA GLU A 129 14.88 10.40 -12.87
C GLU A 129 14.90 9.37 -11.74
N LYS A 130 13.76 9.21 -11.09
CA LYS A 130 13.55 8.19 -10.07
C LYS A 130 12.22 7.49 -10.31
N GLY A 131 12.18 6.19 -10.03
CA GLY A 131 10.89 5.53 -9.88
C GLY A 131 10.21 6.04 -8.63
N SER A 132 9.04 6.61 -8.76
CA SER A 132 8.21 7.03 -7.64
C SER A 132 7.09 6.04 -7.40
N ALA A 133 6.67 5.92 -6.15
CA ALA A 133 5.54 5.10 -5.80
C ALA A 133 4.24 5.77 -6.20
N SER A 134 3.40 5.05 -6.93
CA SER A 134 2.09 5.57 -7.34
C SER A 134 1.16 5.80 -6.15
N LYS A 135 1.36 5.05 -5.05
CA LYS A 135 0.54 5.11 -3.85
C LYS A 135 1.38 4.82 -2.61
N LEU A 136 1.20 5.62 -1.57
CA LEU A 136 1.76 5.43 -0.24
C LEU A 136 0.63 5.04 0.71
N SER A 137 0.53 3.74 1.00
CA SER A 137 -0.54 3.19 1.83
C SER A 137 -0.18 3.28 3.31
N ARG A 138 -1.21 3.51 4.14
CA ARG A 138 -1.13 3.40 5.59
C ARG A 138 -2.26 2.51 6.08
N TYR A 139 -1.98 1.69 7.05
CA TYR A 139 -2.96 0.88 7.76
C TYR A 139 -2.85 1.18 9.26
N ASN A 140 -3.96 1.44 9.92
CA ASN A 140 -3.98 1.87 11.33
C ASN A 140 -2.99 3.02 11.63
N ARG A 141 -2.94 4.04 10.74
CA ARG A 141 -2.04 5.21 10.80
C ARG A 141 -0.55 4.91 10.64
N GLN A 142 -0.13 3.66 10.58
CA GLN A 142 1.25 3.24 10.33
C GLN A 142 1.50 3.05 8.83
N ARG A 143 2.75 3.25 8.39
CA ARG A 143 3.14 2.94 7.02
C ARG A 143 3.04 1.44 6.80
N ALA A 144 2.39 1.06 5.72
CA ALA A 144 2.15 -0.35 5.44
C ALA A 144 2.13 -0.62 3.94
N VAL A 145 2.44 -1.87 3.60
CA VAL A 145 2.33 -2.41 2.25
C VAL A 145 1.46 -3.65 2.31
N THR A 146 0.52 -3.77 1.37
CA THR A 146 -0.39 -4.92 1.28
C THR A 146 0.04 -5.83 0.14
N ILE A 147 0.35 -7.08 0.46
CA ILE A 147 0.55 -8.15 -0.53
C ILE A 147 -0.74 -8.92 -0.68
N SER A 148 -1.21 -9.04 -1.91
CA SER A 148 -2.44 -9.76 -2.25
C SER A 148 -2.17 -10.92 -3.19
N ALA A 149 -2.87 -12.04 -2.98
CA ALA A 149 -2.79 -13.21 -3.84
C ALA A 149 -4.16 -13.85 -4.05
N ASN A 150 -4.29 -14.57 -5.16
CA ASN A 150 -5.35 -15.54 -5.36
C ASN A 150 -4.81 -16.94 -5.03
N ILE A 151 -5.70 -17.80 -4.61
CA ILE A 151 -5.43 -19.23 -4.34
C ILE A 151 -5.96 -20.09 -5.49
N SER A 152 -5.26 -21.16 -5.81
CA SER A 152 -5.68 -22.15 -6.81
C SER A 152 -6.72 -23.11 -6.22
N GLU A 153 -7.46 -23.81 -7.08
CA GLU A 153 -8.38 -24.86 -6.66
C GLU A 153 -7.67 -25.95 -5.87
N GLY A 154 -8.29 -26.42 -4.80
CA GLY A 154 -7.72 -27.44 -3.90
C GLY A 154 -6.74 -26.91 -2.85
N TYR A 155 -6.43 -25.61 -2.85
CA TYR A 155 -5.59 -24.99 -1.82
C TYR A 155 -6.46 -24.08 -0.91
N THR A 156 -6.37 -24.28 0.39
CA THR A 156 -7.23 -23.56 1.34
C THR A 156 -6.65 -22.21 1.73
N LEU A 157 -7.53 -21.29 2.16
CA LEU A 157 -7.10 -19.99 2.67
C LEU A 157 -6.24 -20.11 3.93
N SER A 158 -6.52 -21.08 4.80
CA SER A 158 -5.73 -21.37 6.00
C SER A 158 -4.30 -21.81 5.67
N GLU A 159 -4.13 -22.68 4.68
CA GLU A 159 -2.81 -23.11 4.21
C GLU A 159 -2.03 -21.95 3.60
N ALA A 160 -2.71 -21.09 2.82
CA ALA A 160 -2.11 -19.90 2.26
C ALA A 160 -1.62 -18.94 3.36
N ILE A 161 -2.46 -18.66 4.35
CA ILE A 161 -2.11 -17.81 5.50
C ILE A 161 -0.89 -18.36 6.22
N LYS A 162 -0.91 -19.66 6.57
CA LYS A 162 0.20 -20.32 7.27
C LYS A 162 1.50 -20.24 6.45
N TYR A 163 1.44 -20.44 5.14
CA TYR A 163 2.61 -20.34 4.27
C TYR A 163 3.17 -18.91 4.21
N LEU A 164 2.29 -17.89 4.17
CA LEU A 164 2.71 -16.49 4.20
C LEU A 164 3.34 -16.12 5.55
N GLU A 165 2.79 -16.59 6.66
CA GLU A 165 3.36 -16.38 8.01
C GLU A 165 4.76 -16.99 8.12
N GLN A 166 4.94 -18.22 7.72
CA GLN A 166 6.26 -18.88 7.69
C GLN A 166 7.25 -18.13 6.78
N THR A 167 6.77 -17.62 5.65
CA THR A 167 7.61 -16.81 4.74
C THR A 167 8.02 -15.50 5.40
N MET A 168 7.12 -14.85 6.11
CA MET A 168 7.42 -13.60 6.83
C MET A 168 8.38 -13.83 7.99
N GLU A 169 8.19 -14.89 8.75
CA GLU A 169 9.08 -15.27 9.85
C GLU A 169 10.51 -15.55 9.37
N ALA A 170 10.65 -16.15 8.17
CA ALA A 170 11.96 -16.40 7.56
C ALA A 170 12.62 -15.14 6.98
N VAL A 171 11.85 -14.14 6.52
CA VAL A 171 12.37 -12.95 5.83
C VAL A 171 12.55 -11.77 6.80
N ALA A 172 11.60 -11.55 7.69
CA ALA A 172 11.56 -10.39 8.59
C ALA A 172 10.78 -10.72 9.87
N PRO A 173 11.34 -11.54 10.77
CA PRO A 173 10.65 -12.00 11.99
C PRO A 173 10.28 -10.84 12.95
N GLU A 174 11.02 -9.73 12.89
CA GLU A 174 10.77 -8.55 13.73
C GLU A 174 9.61 -7.67 13.23
N LYS A 175 9.07 -7.93 12.04
CA LYS A 175 8.02 -7.10 11.46
C LYS A 175 6.63 -7.59 11.84
N GLN A 176 5.82 -6.64 12.26
CA GLN A 176 4.41 -6.90 12.51
C GLN A 176 3.67 -7.06 11.19
N ILE A 177 2.83 -8.07 11.14
CA ILE A 177 1.89 -8.29 10.05
C ILE A 177 0.47 -8.33 10.57
N THR A 178 -0.46 -7.96 9.71
CA THR A 178 -1.90 -8.17 9.95
C THR A 178 -2.57 -8.64 8.67
N TRP A 179 -3.79 -9.08 8.80
CA TRP A 179 -4.58 -9.60 7.69
C TRP A 179 -5.69 -8.62 7.35
N LYS A 180 -6.21 -8.68 6.13
CA LYS A 180 -7.30 -7.86 5.65
C LYS A 180 -8.31 -8.67 4.87
N GLY A 181 -9.60 -8.26 4.95
CA GLY A 181 -10.69 -8.90 4.23
C GLY A 181 -10.89 -10.36 4.65
N LYS A 182 -11.09 -11.27 3.70
CA LYS A 182 -11.37 -12.70 3.99
C LYS A 182 -10.32 -13.39 4.86
N SER A 183 -9.06 -12.95 4.79
CA SER A 183 -7.99 -13.48 5.63
C SER A 183 -8.11 -13.05 7.09
N GLU A 184 -8.59 -11.83 7.33
CA GLU A 184 -8.89 -11.29 8.66
C GLU A 184 -10.09 -12.01 9.26
N GLU A 185 -11.21 -12.08 8.53
CA GLU A 185 -12.43 -12.79 8.94
C GLU A 185 -12.15 -14.24 9.37
N LEU A 186 -11.31 -14.95 8.61
CA LEU A 186 -10.98 -16.34 8.95
C LEU A 186 -10.20 -16.44 10.25
N LYS A 187 -9.23 -15.55 10.49
CA LYS A 187 -8.45 -15.56 11.73
C LYS A 187 -9.28 -15.16 12.95
N GLU A 188 -10.12 -14.15 12.83
CA GLU A 188 -11.01 -13.72 13.91
C GLU A 188 -12.02 -14.81 14.27
N THR A 189 -12.71 -15.33 13.24
CA THR A 189 -13.74 -16.38 13.43
C THR A 189 -13.17 -17.64 14.10
N THR A 190 -11.93 -18.02 13.77
CA THR A 190 -11.33 -19.24 14.36
C THR A 190 -11.15 -19.09 15.88
N ASN A 191 -10.75 -17.93 16.37
CA ASN A 191 -10.56 -17.69 17.79
C ASN A 191 -11.90 -17.59 18.54
N GLU A 192 -12.91 -16.97 17.91
CA GLU A 192 -14.24 -16.82 18.51
C GLU A 192 -14.99 -18.14 18.64
N ILE A 193 -14.85 -19.05 17.65
CA ILE A 193 -15.50 -20.37 17.69
C ILE A 193 -15.12 -21.16 18.94
N TYR A 194 -13.83 -21.17 19.32
CA TYR A 194 -13.41 -21.88 20.53
C TYR A 194 -14.04 -21.31 21.80
N LEU A 195 -14.16 -20.00 21.89
CA LEU A 195 -14.80 -19.33 23.03
C LEU A 195 -16.30 -19.64 23.09
N ILE A 196 -16.99 -19.52 21.95
CA ILE A 196 -18.42 -19.83 21.84
C ILE A 196 -18.68 -21.29 22.21
N PHE A 197 -17.86 -22.22 21.72
CA PHE A 197 -17.99 -23.63 22.01
C PHE A 197 -17.76 -23.93 23.49
N ALA A 198 -16.75 -23.33 24.13
CA ALA A 198 -16.51 -23.48 25.57
C ALA A 198 -17.67 -22.91 26.39
N LEU A 199 -18.24 -21.77 25.99
CA LEU A 199 -19.40 -21.16 26.66
C LEU A 199 -20.66 -22.03 26.53
N ALA A 200 -20.87 -22.60 25.33
CA ALA A 200 -21.98 -23.50 25.06
C ALA A 200 -21.88 -24.79 25.92
N LEU A 201 -20.69 -25.39 26.00
CA LEU A 201 -20.44 -26.53 26.88
C LEU A 201 -20.65 -26.21 28.34
N LEU A 202 -20.20 -25.04 28.80
CA LEU A 202 -20.40 -24.57 30.17
C LEU A 202 -21.90 -24.40 30.47
N THR A 203 -22.65 -23.77 29.56
CA THR A 203 -24.08 -23.56 29.71
C THR A 203 -24.83 -24.88 29.75
N ALA A 204 -24.51 -25.81 28.85
CA ALA A 204 -25.07 -27.15 28.84
C ALA A 204 -24.81 -27.91 30.16
N TYR A 205 -23.59 -27.79 30.66
CA TYR A 205 -23.17 -28.36 31.95
C TYR A 205 -24.02 -27.82 33.12
N LEU A 206 -24.18 -26.50 33.22
CA LEU A 206 -24.94 -25.84 34.27
C LEU A 206 -26.43 -26.24 34.23
N VAL A 207 -27.02 -26.28 33.05
CA VAL A 207 -28.43 -26.71 32.86
C VAL A 207 -28.60 -28.15 33.31
N MET A 208 -27.69 -29.06 32.91
CA MET A 208 -27.73 -30.46 33.38
C MET A 208 -27.50 -30.58 34.88
N ALA A 209 -26.58 -29.81 35.45
CA ALA A 209 -26.32 -29.79 36.89
C ALA A 209 -27.54 -29.38 37.69
N ALA A 210 -28.30 -28.38 37.21
CA ALA A 210 -29.55 -27.95 37.80
C ALA A 210 -30.66 -29.02 37.66
N THR A 211 -30.74 -29.69 36.51
CA THR A 211 -31.75 -30.72 36.24
C THR A 211 -31.54 -31.99 37.06
N PHE A 212 -30.29 -32.44 37.19
CA PHE A 212 -29.90 -33.63 37.93
C PHE A 212 -29.67 -33.39 39.44
N ASN A 213 -29.69 -32.13 39.87
CA ASN A 213 -29.37 -31.72 41.24
C ASN A 213 -28.02 -32.30 41.72
N SER A 214 -27.07 -32.43 40.82
CA SER A 214 -25.75 -33.03 41.03
C SER A 214 -24.73 -32.46 40.03
N PHE A 215 -23.54 -32.17 40.46
CA PHE A 215 -22.44 -31.72 39.59
C PHE A 215 -21.65 -32.89 38.94
N VAL A 216 -21.76 -34.09 39.53
CA VAL A 216 -20.99 -35.27 39.06
C VAL A 216 -21.60 -35.89 37.81
N HIS A 217 -22.89 -36.06 37.76
CA HIS A 217 -23.60 -36.69 36.63
C HIS A 217 -23.40 -35.97 35.30
N PRO A 218 -23.57 -34.62 35.21
CA PRO A 218 -23.30 -33.87 33.99
C PRO A 218 -21.86 -33.98 33.53
N PHE A 219 -20.88 -34.00 34.44
CA PHE A 219 -19.48 -34.12 34.10
C PHE A 219 -19.18 -35.45 33.38
N ILE A 220 -19.75 -36.55 33.87
CA ILE A 220 -19.62 -37.88 33.22
C ILE A 220 -20.24 -37.87 31.84
N ILE A 221 -21.43 -37.26 31.69
CA ILE A 221 -22.13 -37.16 30.38
C ILE A 221 -21.31 -36.33 29.37
N ILE A 222 -20.79 -35.20 29.76
CA ILE A 222 -19.96 -34.37 28.86
C ILE A 222 -18.67 -35.08 28.47
N LEU A 223 -18.10 -35.88 29.36
CA LEU A 223 -16.88 -36.61 29.05
C LEU A 223 -17.11 -37.71 27.98
N THR A 224 -18.34 -38.18 27.78
CA THR A 224 -18.67 -39.10 26.70
C THR A 224 -18.73 -38.45 25.33
N VAL A 225 -18.90 -37.14 25.24
CA VAL A 225 -18.99 -36.38 23.97
C VAL A 225 -17.72 -36.54 23.12
N PRO A 226 -16.51 -36.25 23.64
CA PRO A 226 -15.29 -36.51 22.87
C PRO A 226 -15.08 -37.96 22.48
N LEU A 227 -15.48 -38.93 23.35
CA LEU A 227 -15.41 -40.35 23.01
C LEU A 227 -16.34 -40.72 21.84
N ALA A 228 -17.54 -40.09 21.78
CA ALA A 228 -18.48 -40.33 20.68
C ALA A 228 -17.94 -39.75 19.35
N VAL A 229 -17.26 -38.60 19.38
CA VAL A 229 -16.61 -38.02 18.20
C VAL A 229 -15.47 -38.88 17.69
N PHE A 230 -14.64 -39.43 18.59
CA PHE A 230 -13.54 -40.33 18.22
C PHE A 230 -14.02 -41.73 17.77
N GLY A 231 -15.19 -42.16 18.22
CA GLY A 231 -15.75 -43.45 17.82
C GLY A 231 -16.59 -43.44 16.55
N GLY A 232 -16.95 -42.23 16.04
CA GLY A 232 -17.72 -42.03 14.83
C GLY A 232 -16.91 -41.64 13.59
N LEU A 233 -15.60 -41.49 13.71
CA LEU A 233 -14.62 -41.28 12.64
C LEU A 233 -13.95 -42.60 12.25
#